data_a49b13a5579eb2ff7cc4be9f57dc5127
#
_entry.id   a49b13a5579eb2ff7cc4be9f57dc5127
#
_cell.length_a   1.000
_cell.length_b   1.000
_cell.length_c   1.000
_cell.angle_alpha   90.00
_cell.angle_beta   90.00
_cell.angle_gamma   90.00
#
_symmetry.space_group_name_H-M   'P 1'
#
loop_
_entity.id
_entity.type
_entity.pdbx_description
1 polymer ?
#
loop_
_entity_poly.entity_id
_entity_poly.type
_entity_poly.pdbx_seq_one_letter_code
_entity_poly.pdbx_strand_id
1 'polypeptide(L)'
;LVLYADMNNLKIINDRYGHEEGDYSLHTIAEILAEIVQKEQTGDGVVARIGGDEYACALMTEKKKELLLQELYDAFTVRNEQSDKPYNVTVSIGACALEPGDEHSLADALSLADEQLYEVKKLRKKDVAKIPLQA
;
A
#
# COMPACT_ATOMS: atom_id res chain seq x y z
N LEU A 1 5.14 -9.08 -10.39
CA LEU A 1 5.37 -8.22 -9.25
C LEU A 1 4.30 -8.45 -8.18
N VAL A 2 4.73 -8.64 -6.96
CA VAL A 2 3.86 -8.87 -5.82
C VAL A 2 4.08 -7.75 -4.81
N LEU A 3 2.98 -7.23 -4.26
CA LEU A 3 2.98 -6.14 -3.29
C LEU A 3 2.14 -6.54 -2.08
N TYR A 4 2.64 -6.23 -0.90
CA TYR A 4 1.82 -6.15 0.31
C TYR A 4 1.75 -4.71 0.77
N ALA A 5 0.56 -4.25 1.10
CA ALA A 5 0.33 -2.91 1.63
C ALA A 5 -0.46 -3.00 2.93
N ASP A 6 -0.14 -2.14 3.86
CA ASP A 6 -0.78 -2.09 5.16
C ASP A 6 -1.06 -0.63 5.50
N MET A 7 -2.27 -0.33 5.92
CA MET A 7 -2.64 1.03 6.29
C MET A 7 -1.93 1.46 7.56
N ASN A 8 -1.38 2.66 7.53
CA ASN A 8 -0.79 3.26 8.72
C ASN A 8 -1.86 4.00 9.53
N ASN A 9 -1.77 3.91 10.83
CA ASN A 9 -2.56 4.73 11.77
C ASN A 9 -4.08 4.53 11.71
N LEU A 10 -4.57 3.38 11.26
CA LEU A 10 -6.01 3.11 11.22
C LEU A 10 -6.65 3.28 12.59
N LYS A 11 -6.02 2.76 13.64
CA LYS A 11 -6.54 2.87 15.00
C LYS A 11 -6.68 4.33 15.43
N ILE A 12 -5.68 5.15 15.11
CA ILE A 12 -5.69 6.57 15.47
C ILE A 12 -6.82 7.30 14.75
N ILE A 13 -7.01 7.01 13.46
CA ILE A 13 -8.10 7.60 12.69
C ILE A 13 -9.45 7.18 13.27
N ASN A 14 -9.64 5.89 13.55
CA ASN A 14 -10.88 5.40 14.15
C ASN A 14 -11.16 6.05 15.51
N ASP A 15 -10.15 6.11 16.37
CA ASP A 15 -10.30 6.66 17.73
C ASP A 15 -10.57 8.17 17.71
N ARG A 16 -9.96 8.89 16.78
CA ARG A 16 -10.07 10.37 16.72
C ARG A 16 -11.24 10.85 15.87
N TYR A 17 -11.54 10.18 14.76
CA TYR A 17 -12.53 10.67 13.78
C TYR A 17 -13.70 9.70 13.58
N GLY A 18 -13.66 8.50 14.14
CA GLY A 18 -14.72 7.52 14.06
C GLY A 18 -14.47 6.43 13.01
N HIS A 19 -15.18 5.31 13.16
CA HIS A 19 -15.02 4.15 12.29
C HIS A 19 -15.43 4.42 10.85
N GLU A 20 -16.35 5.34 10.60
CA GLU A 20 -16.74 5.74 9.25
C GLU A 20 -15.55 6.34 8.48
N GLU A 21 -14.72 7.13 9.17
CA GLU A 21 -13.53 7.71 8.57
C GLU A 21 -12.44 6.65 8.36
N GLY A 22 -12.33 5.67 9.25
CA GLY A 22 -11.46 4.52 9.03
C GLY A 22 -11.89 3.72 7.80
N ASP A 23 -13.18 3.46 7.63
CA ASP A 23 -13.73 2.76 6.47
C ASP A 23 -13.50 3.56 5.17
N TYR A 24 -13.70 4.86 5.21
CA TYR A 24 -13.39 5.74 4.07
C TYR A 24 -11.92 5.62 3.67
N SER A 25 -11.02 5.62 4.66
CA SER A 25 -9.58 5.48 4.42
C SER A 25 -9.23 4.15 3.77
N LEU A 26 -9.80 3.06 4.27
CA LEU A 26 -9.59 1.72 3.70
C LEU A 26 -10.10 1.63 2.27
N HIS A 27 -11.25 2.23 1.99
CA HIS A 27 -11.81 2.29 0.63
C HIS A 27 -10.92 3.10 -0.31
N THR A 28 -10.37 4.21 0.16
CA THR A 28 -9.43 5.04 -0.60
C THR A 28 -8.20 4.25 -0.99
N ILE A 29 -7.64 3.46 -0.07
CA ILE A 29 -6.49 2.60 -0.35
C ILE A 29 -6.82 1.60 -1.46
N ALA A 30 -7.98 0.94 -1.35
CA ALA A 30 -8.42 -0.03 -2.36
C ALA A 30 -8.54 0.62 -3.75
N GLU A 31 -9.11 1.82 -3.83
CA GLU A 31 -9.25 2.55 -5.09
C GLU A 31 -7.89 2.89 -5.70
N ILE A 32 -6.96 3.40 -4.91
CA ILE A 32 -5.63 3.78 -5.41
C ILE A 32 -4.88 2.55 -5.91
N LEU A 33 -4.88 1.47 -5.14
CA LEU A 33 -4.22 0.24 -5.54
C LEU A 33 -4.82 -0.33 -6.84
N ALA A 34 -6.15 -0.34 -6.94
CA ALA A 34 -6.83 -0.84 -8.13
C ALA A 34 -6.53 0.01 -9.37
N GLU A 35 -6.52 1.32 -9.24
CA GLU A 35 -6.22 2.24 -10.34
C GLU A 35 -4.79 2.03 -10.86
N ILE A 36 -3.81 1.92 -9.96
CA ILE A 36 -2.42 1.74 -10.36
C ILE A 36 -2.19 0.36 -10.97
N VAL A 37 -2.75 -0.69 -10.38
CA VAL A 37 -2.63 -2.05 -10.93
C VAL A 37 -3.24 -2.10 -12.34
N GLN A 38 -4.43 -1.53 -12.52
CA GLN A 38 -5.09 -1.51 -13.83
C GLN A 38 -4.29 -0.74 -14.87
N LYS A 39 -3.68 0.37 -14.47
CA LYS A 39 -2.87 1.20 -15.35
C LYS A 39 -1.56 0.51 -15.75
N GLU A 40 -0.90 -0.15 -14.82
CA GLU A 40 0.45 -0.65 -14.99
C GLU A 40 0.54 -2.12 -15.39
N GLN A 41 -0.56 -2.87 -15.31
CA GLN A 41 -0.55 -4.28 -15.74
C GLN A 41 -0.40 -4.40 -17.25
N THR A 42 0.43 -5.36 -17.68
CA THR A 42 0.59 -5.69 -19.11
C THR A 42 -0.21 -6.92 -19.53
N GLY A 43 -0.89 -7.54 -18.59
CA GLY A 43 -1.74 -8.71 -18.76
C GLY A 43 -2.70 -8.75 -17.60
N ASP A 44 -2.52 -9.70 -16.71
CA ASP A 44 -3.37 -9.86 -15.55
C ASP A 44 -2.84 -9.10 -14.33
N GLY A 45 -3.76 -8.62 -13.52
CA GLY A 45 -3.46 -8.03 -12.23
C GLY A 45 -4.62 -8.19 -11.28
N VAL A 46 -4.34 -8.29 -9.99
CA VAL A 46 -5.34 -8.47 -8.95
C VAL A 46 -4.97 -7.65 -7.71
N VAL A 47 -6.00 -7.11 -7.06
CA VAL A 47 -5.90 -6.48 -5.75
C VAL A 47 -6.85 -7.21 -4.81
N ALA A 48 -6.36 -7.59 -3.64
CA ALA A 48 -7.17 -8.27 -2.64
C ALA A 48 -6.97 -7.64 -1.27
N ARG A 49 -8.04 -7.47 -0.53
CA ARG A 49 -7.98 -7.12 0.89
C ARG A 49 -7.88 -8.44 1.67
N ILE A 50 -6.78 -8.61 2.41
CA ILE A 50 -6.48 -9.87 3.09
C ILE A 50 -6.64 -9.82 4.60
N GLY A 51 -6.82 -8.64 5.15
CA GLY A 51 -7.04 -8.43 6.57
C GLY A 51 -7.78 -7.13 6.79
N GLY A 52 -7.88 -6.70 8.06
CA GLY A 52 -8.59 -5.46 8.41
C GLY A 52 -8.02 -4.24 7.71
N ASP A 53 -6.70 -4.12 7.71
CA ASP A 53 -5.96 -2.99 7.13
C ASP A 53 -4.87 -3.45 6.15
N GLU A 54 -4.94 -4.68 5.67
CA GLU A 54 -3.93 -5.31 4.83
C GLU A 54 -4.46 -5.60 3.43
N TYR A 55 -3.61 -5.32 2.43
CA TYR A 55 -3.89 -5.55 1.01
C TYR A 55 -2.74 -6.31 0.36
N ALA A 56 -3.07 -7.14 -0.61
CA ALA A 56 -2.08 -7.79 -1.46
C ALA A 56 -2.42 -7.49 -2.91
N CYS A 57 -1.38 -7.26 -3.71
CA CYS A 57 -1.51 -7.06 -5.14
C CYS A 57 -0.55 -7.99 -5.86
N ALA A 58 -0.96 -8.49 -7.01
CA ALA A 58 -0.08 -9.20 -7.92
C ALA A 58 -0.40 -8.71 -9.32
N LEU A 59 0.62 -8.39 -10.10
CA LEU A 59 0.42 -7.92 -11.46
C LEU A 59 1.60 -8.29 -12.34
N MET A 60 1.28 -8.54 -13.60
CA MET A 60 2.29 -8.62 -14.66
C MET A 60 2.57 -7.19 -15.11
N THR A 61 3.83 -6.77 -15.05
CA THR A 61 4.22 -5.41 -15.43
C THR A 61 5.66 -5.40 -15.93
N GLU A 62 5.97 -4.48 -16.84
CA GLU A 62 7.33 -4.21 -17.27
C GLU A 62 8.00 -3.12 -16.44
N LYS A 63 7.22 -2.44 -15.61
CA LYS A 63 7.73 -1.36 -14.77
C LYS A 63 8.60 -1.93 -13.64
N LYS A 64 9.70 -1.29 -13.36
CA LYS A 64 10.58 -1.67 -12.26
C LYS A 64 9.89 -1.45 -10.92
N LYS A 65 10.18 -2.33 -9.98
CA LYS A 65 9.59 -2.31 -8.63
C LYS A 65 9.72 -0.95 -7.97
N GLU A 66 10.89 -0.35 -8.03
CA GLU A 66 11.18 0.94 -7.39
C GLU A 66 10.34 2.07 -7.99
N LEU A 67 10.15 2.05 -9.31
CA LEU A 67 9.33 3.05 -10.01
C LEU A 67 7.86 2.88 -9.69
N LEU A 68 7.38 1.64 -9.60
CA LEU A 68 5.99 1.37 -9.24
C LEU A 68 5.70 1.79 -7.79
N LEU A 69 6.60 1.50 -6.87
CA LEU A 69 6.47 1.94 -5.48
C LEU A 69 6.41 3.46 -5.39
N GLN A 70 7.27 4.16 -6.12
CA GLN A 70 7.27 5.62 -6.16
C GLN A 70 5.94 6.15 -6.69
N GLU A 71 5.44 5.55 -7.78
CA GLU A 71 4.15 5.94 -8.35
C GLU A 71 3.00 5.76 -7.36
N LEU A 72 3.00 4.65 -6.62
CA LEU A 72 2.00 4.39 -5.59
C LEU A 72 2.05 5.43 -4.48
N TYR A 73 3.23 5.68 -3.92
CA TYR A 73 3.36 6.67 -2.85
C TYR A 73 2.99 8.08 -3.33
N ASP A 74 3.35 8.43 -4.56
CA ASP A 74 2.96 9.72 -5.15
C ASP A 74 1.44 9.82 -5.30
N ALA A 75 0.78 8.73 -5.68
CA ALA A 75 -0.68 8.69 -5.82
C ALA A 75 -1.37 8.95 -4.48
N PHE A 76 -0.86 8.39 -3.39
CA PHE A 76 -1.38 8.67 -2.05
C PHE A 76 -1.15 10.13 -1.66
N THR A 77 0.01 10.67 -1.94
CA THR A 77 0.33 12.09 -1.67
C THR A 77 -0.66 13.00 -2.39
N VAL A 78 -0.87 12.77 -3.69
CA VAL A 78 -1.80 13.58 -4.49
C VAL A 78 -3.23 13.47 -3.95
N ARG A 79 -3.68 12.26 -3.63
CA ARG A 79 -5.03 12.05 -3.10
C ARG A 79 -5.22 12.79 -1.78
N ASN A 80 -4.22 12.77 -0.90
CA ASN A 80 -4.28 13.49 0.37
C ASN A 80 -4.30 14.99 0.18
N GLU A 81 -3.54 15.53 -0.76
CA GLU A 81 -3.54 16.96 -1.08
C GLU A 81 -4.88 17.45 -1.62
N GLN A 82 -5.59 16.60 -2.34
CA GLN A 82 -6.90 16.91 -2.91
C GLN A 82 -8.05 16.67 -1.93
N SER A 83 -7.78 16.03 -0.80
CA SER A 83 -8.79 15.65 0.18
C SER A 83 -9.08 16.80 1.15
N ASP A 84 -10.35 16.93 1.54
CA ASP A 84 -10.78 17.87 2.58
C ASP A 84 -10.73 17.26 3.99
N LYS A 85 -10.27 16.00 4.11
CA LYS A 85 -10.24 15.31 5.40
C LYS A 85 -9.13 15.88 6.30
N PRO A 86 -9.36 15.92 7.63
CA PRO A 86 -8.37 16.44 8.59
C PRO A 86 -7.26 15.46 8.92
N TYR A 87 -7.08 14.42 8.12
CA TYR A 87 -6.04 13.39 8.28
C TYR A 87 -5.54 12.96 6.91
N ASN A 88 -4.36 12.35 6.88
CA ASN A 88 -3.81 11.74 5.68
C ASN A 88 -4.00 10.22 5.70
N VAL A 89 -4.35 9.67 4.54
CA VAL A 89 -4.38 8.22 4.34
C VAL A 89 -3.00 7.81 3.84
N THR A 90 -2.30 6.98 4.60
CA THR A 90 -0.96 6.53 4.27
C THR A 90 -0.84 5.00 4.40
N VAL A 91 0.08 4.45 3.63
CA VAL A 91 0.37 3.02 3.62
C VAL A 91 1.85 2.77 3.74
N SER A 92 2.20 1.59 4.23
CA SER A 92 3.53 1.02 4.10
C SER A 92 3.44 -0.13 3.11
N ILE A 93 4.38 -0.23 2.16
CA ILE A 93 4.32 -1.21 1.08
C ILE A 93 5.63 -1.99 1.02
N GLY A 94 5.51 -3.31 0.96
CA GLY A 94 6.61 -4.21 0.62
C GLY A 94 6.36 -4.81 -0.76
N ALA A 95 7.43 -5.00 -1.54
CA ALA A 95 7.31 -5.48 -2.91
C ALA A 95 8.39 -6.50 -3.23
N CYS A 96 8.04 -7.48 -4.08
CA CYS A 96 8.97 -8.45 -4.62
C CYS A 96 8.69 -8.63 -6.11
N ALA A 97 9.73 -8.49 -6.93
CA ALA A 97 9.64 -8.74 -8.36
C ALA A 97 10.04 -10.19 -8.66
N LEU A 98 9.23 -10.86 -9.49
CA LEU A 98 9.58 -12.16 -10.07
C LEU A 98 9.89 -11.96 -11.54
N GLU A 99 11.08 -12.42 -11.96
CA GLU A 99 11.49 -12.38 -13.34
C GLU A 99 11.13 -13.68 -14.05
N PRO A 100 10.92 -13.67 -15.38
CA PRO A 100 10.73 -14.91 -16.13
C PRO A 100 11.92 -15.85 -15.94
N GLY A 101 11.64 -17.10 -15.60
CA GLY A 101 12.69 -18.10 -15.32
C GLY A 101 13.21 -18.09 -13.90
N ASP A 102 12.67 -17.23 -13.05
CA ASP A 102 13.01 -17.22 -11.63
C ASP A 102 12.59 -18.55 -10.97
N GLU A 103 13.45 -19.09 -10.09
CA GLU A 103 13.15 -20.31 -9.36
C GLU A 103 12.16 -20.09 -8.22
N HIS A 104 11.90 -18.84 -7.83
CA HIS A 104 10.99 -18.53 -6.75
C HIS A 104 9.53 -18.73 -7.16
N SER A 105 8.75 -19.32 -6.27
CA SER A 105 7.31 -19.47 -6.42
C SER A 105 6.60 -18.15 -6.06
N LEU A 106 5.31 -18.08 -6.37
CA LEU A 106 4.48 -16.98 -5.92
C LEU A 106 4.46 -16.87 -4.39
N ALA A 107 4.44 -18.02 -3.69
CA ALA A 107 4.48 -18.06 -2.23
C ALA A 107 5.79 -17.45 -1.69
N ASP A 108 6.92 -17.73 -2.34
CA ASP A 108 8.21 -17.13 -1.96
C ASP A 108 8.19 -15.61 -2.16
N ALA A 109 7.62 -15.15 -3.27
CA ALA A 109 7.50 -13.72 -3.56
C ALA A 109 6.62 -13.00 -2.54
N LEU A 110 5.51 -13.63 -2.14
CA LEU A 110 4.63 -13.09 -1.10
C LEU A 110 5.36 -12.99 0.24
N SER A 111 6.15 -14.00 0.61
CA SER A 111 6.94 -13.98 1.83
C SER A 111 7.99 -12.88 1.82
N LEU A 112 8.69 -12.69 0.69
CA LEU A 112 9.69 -11.63 0.56
C LEU A 112 9.05 -10.24 0.61
N ALA A 113 7.91 -10.06 -0.02
CA ALA A 113 7.17 -8.79 0.04
C ALA A 113 6.72 -8.48 1.47
N ASP A 114 6.27 -9.48 2.22
CA ASP A 114 5.88 -9.33 3.61
C ASP A 114 7.08 -8.94 4.50
N GLU A 115 8.23 -9.57 4.29
CA GLU A 115 9.47 -9.21 5.00
C GLU A 115 9.86 -7.76 4.73
N GLN A 116 9.76 -7.30 3.49
CA GLN A 116 10.05 -5.91 3.15
C GLN A 116 9.06 -4.95 3.78
N LEU A 117 7.78 -5.31 3.81
CA LEU A 117 6.76 -4.52 4.50
C LEU A 117 7.10 -4.35 5.99
N TYR A 118 7.52 -5.43 6.62
CA TYR A 118 7.93 -5.40 8.04
C TYR A 118 9.08 -4.42 8.27
N GLU A 119 10.10 -4.43 7.39
CA GLU A 119 11.23 -3.49 7.49
C GLU A 119 10.80 -2.03 7.27
N VAL A 120 9.91 -1.80 6.31
CA VAL A 120 9.35 -0.45 6.08
C VAL A 120 8.61 0.04 7.32
N LYS A 121 7.80 -0.82 7.92
CA LYS A 121 7.04 -0.48 9.14
C LYS A 121 7.95 -0.17 10.33
N LYS A 122 9.05 -0.88 10.49
CA LYS A 122 10.04 -0.61 11.54
C LYS A 122 10.61 0.80 11.43
N LEU A 123 11.01 1.18 10.21
CA LEU A 123 11.53 2.52 9.95
C LEU A 123 10.47 3.58 10.24
N ARG A 124 9.22 3.31 9.84
CA ARG A 124 8.12 4.23 10.03
C ARG A 124 7.71 4.38 11.49
N LYS A 125 7.80 3.32 12.31
CA LYS A 125 7.51 3.39 13.74
C LYS A 125 8.43 4.37 14.47
N LYS A 126 9.66 4.53 14.01
CA LYS A 126 10.60 5.50 14.58
C LYS A 126 10.18 6.94 14.27
N ASP A 127 9.40 7.14 13.21
CA ASP A 127 9.01 8.46 12.72
C ASP A 127 7.54 8.81 13.03
N VAL A 128 6.74 7.86 13.54
CA VAL A 128 5.31 8.05 13.81
C VAL A 128 5.06 9.24 14.74
N ALA A 129 5.95 9.48 15.71
CA ALA A 129 5.83 10.62 16.60
C ALA A 129 6.00 11.97 15.90
N LYS A 130 6.55 11.98 14.67
CA LYS A 130 6.85 13.17 13.89
C LYS A 130 5.83 13.43 12.78
N ILE A 131 4.87 12.53 12.57
CA ILE A 131 3.85 12.68 11.54
C ILE A 131 2.57 13.14 12.22
N PRO A 132 2.29 14.45 12.25
CA PRO A 132 1.05 14.93 12.83
C PRO A 132 -0.11 14.51 11.94
N LEU A 133 -1.16 13.95 12.54
CA LEU A 133 -2.45 13.93 11.88
C LEU A 133 -2.91 15.37 11.80
N GLN A 134 -3.37 15.78 10.63
CA GLN A 134 -3.98 17.08 10.48
C GLN A 134 -5.20 17.16 11.40
N ALA A 135 -5.23 18.14 12.22
CA ALA A 135 -6.33 18.33 13.17
C ALA A 135 -7.47 19.09 12.53
#